data_4f06b3df80d0a5bcb947af09f4ab8e5e
#
_entry.id   4f06b3df80d0a5bcb947af09f4ab8e5e
#
_cell.length_a   1.000
_cell.length_b   1.000
_cell.length_c   1.000
_cell.angle_alpha   90.00
_cell.angle_beta   90.00
_cell.angle_gamma   90.00
#
_symmetry.space_group_name_H-M   'P 1'
#
loop_
_entity.id
_entity.type
_entity.pdbx_description
1 polymer ?
#
loop_
_entity_poly.entity_id
_entity_poly.type
_entity_poly.pdbx_seq_one_letter_code
_entity_poly.pdbx_strand_id
1 'polypeptide(L)'
;MKHSHKMPDGKLYFGGEADSLRAAQRENGLGFPGQLPLSLARMNLNPLCRLPVVTGLLILSFTVPPVTFRSAAADTVAAPTAAKATETDAVANSVVKVFSTVRYPDFYQPWTRQSPSEITGSGVVIEGKRILTCAHVVLYASQVQVQANQAGDKISATVEYLAPGIDLAVLKLDDPTFFDSHPPLVRAKTLPDIKDGVMVYGYPEGGTSLSITKGIVSRIEFTGYNFPVSGLRIQIDAAINPGNSGGPAVAGDKMIGLAFSHLSDAENIGYIIPCEEIELFLQDIADGHYAGKPALFDELQTLENTALRSFLKLDPSVHGIVVHKPNRTDPDYPLKEWDVVTRIGDTPVDDQGMIKLGDNLRVRFQYLVQKTARDGKLALTVVRAGKEIPVELSVSPKRAMVTPDLGNAYPSYFIYGPLVFSTATDQYVRGLVGSARGARWVDWMIARGSPLITRLGDRPAFPGEELVVVPSPFFPHKLAEGYASPFCEVVKAVNGTPVRNLAQLVEVLRDAKGGFITVQFDNRDGETMVFPRAAMVAATDDILTDNGIRSQGSPDALAVWNAKSSP
;
A
#
# COMPACT_ATOMS: atom_id res chain seq x y z
N MET A 1 61.48 -31.00 15.85
CA MET A 1 61.32 -32.06 14.83
C MET A 1 60.27 -31.61 13.83
N LYS A 2 60.72 -31.45 12.61
CA LYS A 2 59.91 -31.03 11.45
C LYS A 2 59.08 -32.22 10.94
N HIS A 3 57.81 -32.03 10.67
CA HIS A 3 57.16 -32.76 9.58
C HIS A 3 56.14 -31.83 8.89
N SER A 4 56.52 -31.46 7.69
CA SER A 4 55.67 -30.83 6.66
C SER A 4 54.80 -31.90 6.00
N HIS A 5 53.49 -31.65 5.88
CA HIS A 5 52.67 -32.33 4.88
C HIS A 5 52.11 -31.33 3.90
N LYS A 6 52.53 -31.50 2.66
CA LYS A 6 51.97 -30.85 1.44
C LYS A 6 50.55 -31.33 1.25
N MET A 7 49.65 -30.39 0.99
CA MET A 7 48.34 -30.67 0.38
C MET A 7 48.43 -30.51 -1.13
N PRO A 8 47.74 -31.34 -1.91
CA PRO A 8 47.75 -31.26 -3.38
C PRO A 8 46.67 -30.24 -3.88
N ASP A 9 46.97 -29.66 -5.02
CA ASP A 9 46.16 -28.72 -5.77
C ASP A 9 44.76 -29.25 -6.05
N GLY A 10 43.74 -28.59 -5.45
CA GLY A 10 42.32 -28.77 -5.75
C GLY A 10 41.75 -27.55 -6.45
N LYS A 11 41.77 -27.53 -7.77
CA LYS A 11 40.97 -26.63 -8.58
C LYS A 11 39.51 -26.99 -8.41
N LEU A 12 38.75 -26.17 -7.73
CA LEU A 12 37.30 -26.22 -7.74
C LEU A 12 36.78 -25.55 -9.02
N TYR A 13 36.32 -26.38 -9.95
CA TYR A 13 35.52 -25.95 -11.10
C TYR A 13 34.14 -25.55 -10.64
N PHE A 14 33.85 -24.27 -10.57
CA PHE A 14 32.49 -23.74 -10.55
C PHE A 14 32.02 -23.50 -12.01
N GLY A 15 31.71 -24.59 -12.68
CA GLY A 15 31.11 -24.56 -14.01
C GLY A 15 29.81 -25.34 -14.01
N GLY A 16 28.73 -24.77 -13.47
CA GLY A 16 27.44 -25.49 -13.42
C GLY A 16 26.20 -24.60 -13.36
N GLU A 17 26.29 -23.38 -12.84
CA GLU A 17 25.10 -22.56 -12.62
C GLU A 17 24.72 -21.62 -13.78
N ALA A 18 25.68 -21.19 -14.59
CA ALA A 18 25.39 -20.39 -15.79
C ALA A 18 24.67 -21.20 -16.88
N ASP A 19 24.96 -22.48 -16.97
CA ASP A 19 24.32 -23.37 -17.94
C ASP A 19 22.94 -23.83 -17.49
N SER A 20 22.65 -23.91 -16.18
CA SER A 20 21.31 -24.20 -15.66
C SER A 20 20.34 -23.03 -15.86
N LEU A 21 20.82 -21.78 -15.81
CA LEU A 21 20.03 -20.59 -16.14
C LEU A 21 19.76 -20.48 -17.64
N ARG A 22 20.73 -20.86 -18.47
CA ARG A 22 20.56 -20.93 -19.93
C ARG A 22 19.63 -22.08 -20.36
N ALA A 23 19.64 -23.21 -19.65
CA ALA A 23 18.71 -24.31 -19.88
C ALA A 23 17.28 -23.95 -19.43
N ALA A 24 17.11 -23.28 -18.28
CA ALA A 24 15.81 -22.80 -17.81
C ALA A 24 15.19 -21.72 -18.71
N GLN A 25 16.00 -20.94 -19.42
CA GLN A 25 15.53 -19.98 -20.43
C GLN A 25 15.12 -20.64 -21.76
N ARG A 26 15.64 -21.84 -22.08
CA ARG A 26 15.27 -22.57 -23.29
C ARG A 26 14.04 -23.47 -23.14
N GLU A 27 13.74 -23.95 -21.94
CA GLU A 27 12.60 -24.85 -21.68
C GLU A 27 11.30 -24.15 -21.31
N ASN A 28 11.35 -22.87 -20.90
CA ASN A 28 10.16 -22.11 -20.61
C ASN A 28 9.97 -21.03 -21.67
N GLY A 29 9.14 -21.34 -22.66
CA GLY A 29 8.49 -20.30 -23.44
C GLY A 29 7.84 -19.35 -22.42
N LEU A 30 8.39 -18.15 -22.28
CA LEU A 30 7.97 -17.13 -21.32
C LEU A 30 6.51 -16.74 -21.55
N GLY A 31 5.59 -17.51 -20.95
CA GLY A 31 4.26 -17.04 -20.61
C GLY A 31 4.38 -16.24 -19.32
N PHE A 32 4.21 -14.93 -19.38
CA PHE A 32 4.17 -14.06 -18.22
C PHE A 32 3.06 -14.51 -17.25
N PRO A 33 3.31 -14.60 -15.93
CA PRO A 33 2.25 -14.89 -14.97
C PRO A 33 1.49 -13.60 -14.66
N GLY A 34 0.50 -13.35 -15.46
CA GLY A 34 -0.50 -12.30 -15.25
C GLY A 34 -1.90 -12.88 -15.21
N GLN A 35 -2.11 -13.98 -14.49
CA GLN A 35 -3.44 -14.44 -14.11
C GLN A 35 -3.32 -15.27 -12.83
N LEU A 36 -3.94 -14.81 -11.77
CA LEU A 36 -4.27 -15.64 -10.61
C LEU A 36 -5.21 -16.75 -11.07
N PRO A 37 -4.88 -18.05 -10.92
CA PRO A 37 -5.82 -19.10 -11.22
C PRO A 37 -6.85 -19.16 -10.08
N LEU A 38 -8.11 -18.94 -10.41
CA LEU A 38 -9.24 -19.46 -9.66
C LEU A 38 -9.07 -20.99 -9.56
N SER A 39 -8.55 -21.48 -8.45
CA SER A 39 -8.51 -22.92 -8.16
C SER A 39 -9.89 -23.39 -7.77
N LEU A 40 -10.65 -23.86 -8.74
CA LEU A 40 -11.71 -24.85 -8.50
C LEU A 40 -11.04 -26.14 -8.03
N ALA A 41 -11.10 -26.41 -6.74
CA ALA A 41 -10.74 -27.68 -6.16
C ALA A 41 -11.69 -28.76 -6.71
N ARG A 42 -11.25 -29.48 -7.75
CA ARG A 42 -11.86 -30.77 -8.13
C ARG A 42 -11.36 -31.82 -7.14
N MET A 43 -12.21 -32.20 -6.21
CA MET A 43 -12.04 -33.42 -5.43
C MET A 43 -12.06 -34.62 -6.37
N ASN A 44 -10.95 -35.31 -6.52
CA ASN A 44 -10.88 -36.64 -7.12
C ASN A 44 -11.47 -37.66 -6.15
N LEU A 45 -12.67 -38.12 -6.44
CA LEU A 45 -13.25 -39.34 -5.85
C LEU A 45 -12.79 -40.53 -6.66
N ASN A 46 -12.03 -41.41 -6.01
CA ASN A 46 -11.65 -42.72 -6.51
C ASN A 46 -12.89 -43.64 -6.70
N PRO A 47 -12.98 -44.40 -7.77
CA PRO A 47 -14.10 -45.27 -8.04
C PRO A 47 -13.81 -46.71 -7.56
N LEU A 48 -14.40 -47.13 -6.44
CA LEU A 48 -14.57 -48.56 -6.13
C LEU A 48 -15.70 -48.71 -5.09
N CYS A 49 -16.90 -49.04 -5.58
CA CYS A 49 -17.85 -49.99 -4.99
C CYS A 49 -19.16 -49.97 -5.82
N ARG A 50 -19.28 -50.95 -6.73
CA ARG A 50 -20.55 -51.32 -7.33
C ARG A 50 -21.23 -52.35 -6.43
N LEU A 51 -22.47 -52.11 -6.03
CA LEU A 51 -23.43 -53.15 -5.65
C LEU A 51 -24.87 -52.68 -6.01
N PRO A 52 -25.81 -53.59 -6.28
CA PRO A 52 -26.92 -53.35 -7.21
C PRO A 52 -28.18 -52.80 -6.55
N VAL A 53 -28.92 -52.03 -7.37
CA VAL A 53 -30.26 -51.52 -7.08
C VAL A 53 -31.26 -52.64 -7.11
N VAL A 54 -31.99 -52.87 -6.01
CA VAL A 54 -33.24 -53.66 -5.99
C VAL A 54 -34.39 -52.67 -5.84
N THR A 55 -35.23 -52.65 -6.84
CA THR A 55 -36.45 -51.85 -6.94
C THR A 55 -37.54 -52.49 -6.04
N GLY A 56 -37.98 -51.75 -5.03
CA GLY A 56 -39.14 -52.12 -4.22
C GLY A 56 -40.09 -50.92 -4.08
N LEU A 57 -41.14 -50.98 -4.87
CA LEU A 57 -42.24 -50.02 -4.84
C LEU A 57 -43.21 -50.38 -3.69
N LEU A 58 -43.26 -49.60 -2.63
CA LEU A 58 -44.27 -49.73 -1.56
C LEU A 58 -45.12 -48.46 -1.55
N ILE A 59 -46.36 -48.63 -2.06
CA ILE A 59 -47.40 -47.59 -1.97
C ILE A 59 -48.05 -47.70 -0.58
N LEU A 60 -47.84 -46.71 0.29
CA LEU A 60 -48.62 -46.53 1.52
C LEU A 60 -49.66 -45.44 1.31
N SER A 61 -50.92 -45.89 1.25
CA SER A 61 -52.07 -45.01 1.21
C SER A 61 -52.34 -44.50 2.66
N PHE A 62 -52.18 -43.20 2.89
CA PHE A 62 -52.67 -42.57 4.10
C PHE A 62 -54.00 -41.88 3.85
N THR A 63 -55.05 -42.39 4.50
CA THR A 63 -56.38 -41.76 4.58
C THR A 63 -56.35 -40.63 5.61
N VAL A 64 -56.60 -39.41 5.16
CA VAL A 64 -56.73 -38.21 6.03
C VAL A 64 -58.24 -38.05 6.36
N PRO A 65 -58.64 -37.90 7.63
CA PRO A 65 -60.02 -37.58 8.00
C PRO A 65 -60.34 -36.11 7.72
N PRO A 66 -61.61 -35.77 7.41
CA PRO A 66 -62.01 -34.41 7.10
C PRO A 66 -62.01 -33.53 8.35
N VAL A 67 -61.23 -32.43 8.31
CA VAL A 67 -61.26 -31.39 9.32
C VAL A 67 -62.34 -30.38 8.97
N THR A 68 -63.36 -30.30 9.80
CA THR A 68 -64.43 -29.27 9.74
C THR A 68 -63.90 -27.92 10.18
N PHE A 69 -63.85 -26.97 9.26
CA PHE A 69 -63.58 -25.57 9.58
C PHE A 69 -64.81 -24.93 10.22
N ARG A 70 -64.65 -24.50 11.47
CA ARG A 70 -65.61 -23.63 12.16
C ARG A 70 -65.24 -22.18 11.83
N SER A 71 -66.15 -21.48 11.14
CA SER A 71 -66.03 -20.03 10.89
C SER A 71 -66.08 -19.28 12.20
N ALA A 72 -64.98 -18.61 12.57
CA ALA A 72 -64.96 -17.61 13.65
C ALA A 72 -65.08 -16.23 13.01
N ALA A 73 -65.95 -15.41 13.63
CA ALA A 73 -66.27 -14.06 13.21
C ALA A 73 -65.01 -13.16 13.13
N ALA A 74 -64.98 -12.30 12.10
CA ALA A 74 -63.93 -11.34 11.86
C ALA A 74 -63.96 -10.26 12.97
N ASP A 75 -62.96 -10.28 13.83
CA ASP A 75 -62.58 -9.12 14.63
C ASP A 75 -61.86 -8.12 13.73
N THR A 76 -62.38 -6.91 13.66
CA THR A 76 -61.81 -5.76 12.96
C THR A 76 -60.44 -5.43 13.56
N VAL A 77 -59.38 -5.88 12.87
CA VAL A 77 -58.02 -5.45 13.20
C VAL A 77 -57.88 -3.99 12.76
N ALA A 78 -57.67 -3.11 13.72
CA ALA A 78 -57.32 -1.71 13.48
C ALA A 78 -56.09 -1.64 12.54
N ALA A 79 -56.16 -0.72 11.56
CA ALA A 79 -55.08 -0.46 10.64
C ALA A 79 -53.75 -0.19 11.39
N PRO A 80 -52.63 -0.76 10.98
CA PRO A 80 -51.38 -0.49 11.65
C PRO A 80 -51.05 0.98 11.47
N THR A 81 -50.90 1.66 12.59
CA THR A 81 -50.32 3.01 12.70
C THR A 81 -49.04 3.04 11.89
N ALA A 82 -48.90 4.05 11.04
CA ALA A 82 -47.72 4.26 10.23
C ALA A 82 -46.43 4.05 11.07
N ALA A 83 -45.70 3.01 10.77
CA ALA A 83 -44.45 2.70 11.42
C ALA A 83 -43.52 3.90 11.24
N LYS A 84 -43.00 4.40 12.35
CA LYS A 84 -41.90 5.36 12.40
C LYS A 84 -40.84 4.91 11.38
N ALA A 85 -40.57 5.75 10.35
CA ALA A 85 -39.48 5.51 9.45
C ALA A 85 -38.25 5.23 10.30
N THR A 86 -37.68 4.05 10.17
CA THR A 86 -36.64 3.57 11.05
C THR A 86 -35.36 4.34 10.76
N GLU A 87 -34.60 4.72 11.79
CA GLU A 87 -33.26 5.36 11.70
C GLU A 87 -32.34 4.66 10.70
N THR A 88 -32.54 3.37 10.44
CA THR A 88 -31.85 2.54 9.47
C THR A 88 -31.99 3.05 8.04
N ASP A 89 -33.14 3.63 7.67
CA ASP A 89 -33.38 4.13 6.31
C ASP A 89 -32.57 5.40 6.01
N ALA A 90 -32.34 6.25 7.01
CA ALA A 90 -31.57 7.48 6.87
C ALA A 90 -30.08 7.18 6.59
N VAL A 91 -29.49 6.21 7.29
CA VAL A 91 -28.11 5.78 7.04
C VAL A 91 -27.97 5.14 5.65
N ALA A 92 -28.92 4.27 5.29
CA ALA A 92 -28.91 3.57 4.01
C ALA A 92 -28.93 4.54 2.80
N ASN A 93 -29.62 5.68 2.93
CA ASN A 93 -29.67 6.71 1.89
C ASN A 93 -28.36 7.48 1.72
N SER A 94 -27.48 7.46 2.73
CA SER A 94 -26.16 8.09 2.65
C SER A 94 -25.06 7.13 2.14
N VAL A 95 -25.38 5.84 1.94
CA VAL A 95 -24.43 4.82 1.52
C VAL A 95 -24.59 4.52 0.03
N VAL A 96 -23.47 4.50 -0.67
CA VAL A 96 -23.43 4.27 -2.12
C VAL A 96 -22.53 3.10 -2.47
N LYS A 97 -22.82 2.45 -3.59
CA LYS A 97 -21.90 1.50 -4.21
C LYS A 97 -20.96 2.24 -5.14
N VAL A 98 -19.67 1.96 -5.04
CA VAL A 98 -18.61 2.52 -5.89
C VAL A 98 -18.14 1.45 -6.87
N PHE A 99 -18.02 1.83 -8.15
CA PHE A 99 -17.49 1.01 -9.23
C PHE A 99 -16.27 1.72 -9.80
N SER A 100 -15.16 1.02 -9.88
CA SER A 100 -13.92 1.55 -10.42
C SER A 100 -13.36 0.63 -11.49
N THR A 101 -13.03 1.19 -12.65
CA THR A 101 -12.20 0.51 -13.64
C THR A 101 -10.76 0.96 -13.42
N VAL A 102 -9.93 0.09 -12.86
CA VAL A 102 -8.54 0.40 -12.51
C VAL A 102 -7.57 -0.15 -13.56
N ARG A 103 -6.45 0.53 -13.72
CA ARG A 103 -5.35 0.11 -14.59
C ARG A 103 -4.03 0.31 -13.87
N TYR A 104 -3.62 -0.70 -13.11
CA TYR A 104 -2.36 -0.66 -12.38
C TYR A 104 -1.16 -0.52 -13.33
N PRO A 105 -0.07 0.14 -12.90
CA PRO A 105 1.17 0.13 -13.64
C PRO A 105 1.72 -1.30 -13.75
N ASP A 106 2.39 -1.59 -14.84
CA ASP A 106 3.26 -2.76 -14.92
C ASP A 106 4.68 -2.32 -14.57
N PHE A 107 5.18 -2.71 -13.41
CA PHE A 107 6.50 -2.29 -12.93
C PHE A 107 7.64 -2.97 -13.68
N TYR A 108 7.37 -4.07 -14.38
CA TYR A 108 8.35 -4.78 -15.21
C TYR A 108 8.35 -4.30 -16.66
N GLN A 109 7.23 -3.73 -17.08
CA GLN A 109 7.07 -3.10 -18.40
C GLN A 109 6.52 -1.68 -18.21
N PRO A 110 7.34 -0.74 -17.70
CA PRO A 110 6.86 0.57 -17.23
C PRO A 110 6.26 1.45 -18.33
N TRP A 111 6.42 1.09 -19.59
CA TRP A 111 5.78 1.74 -20.75
C TRP A 111 4.31 1.32 -20.94
N THR A 112 3.84 0.32 -20.21
CA THR A 112 2.47 -0.19 -20.33
C THR A 112 1.74 -0.19 -18.97
N ARG A 113 0.47 -0.51 -19.03
CA ARG A 113 -0.41 -0.68 -17.88
C ARG A 113 -0.99 -2.08 -17.92
N GLN A 114 -1.29 -2.64 -16.77
CA GLN A 114 -2.01 -3.90 -16.69
C GLN A 114 -3.38 -3.80 -17.37
N SER A 115 -3.94 -4.95 -17.75
CA SER A 115 -5.29 -4.99 -18.29
C SER A 115 -6.29 -4.33 -17.34
N PRO A 116 -7.29 -3.60 -17.85
CA PRO A 116 -8.33 -3.03 -17.01
C PRO A 116 -8.99 -4.11 -16.16
N SER A 117 -9.21 -3.83 -14.89
CA SER A 117 -9.97 -4.66 -13.97
C SER A 117 -11.04 -3.83 -13.27
N GLU A 118 -12.17 -4.45 -12.98
CA GLU A 118 -13.25 -3.81 -12.23
C GLU A 118 -13.11 -4.13 -10.76
N ILE A 119 -13.19 -3.09 -9.93
CA ILE A 119 -13.23 -3.17 -8.47
C ILE A 119 -14.56 -2.57 -8.03
N THR A 120 -15.21 -3.20 -7.08
CA THR A 120 -16.39 -2.64 -6.43
C THR A 120 -16.12 -2.42 -4.95
N GLY A 121 -16.64 -1.32 -4.42
CA GLY A 121 -16.56 -0.98 -3.02
C GLY A 121 -17.79 -0.20 -2.60
N SER A 122 -17.70 0.39 -1.43
CA SER A 122 -18.74 1.23 -0.84
C SER A 122 -18.23 2.67 -0.68
N GLY A 123 -19.14 3.58 -0.48
CA GLY A 123 -18.84 4.97 -0.15
C GLY A 123 -19.94 5.54 0.73
N VAL A 124 -19.65 6.66 1.36
CA VAL A 124 -20.60 7.39 2.19
C VAL A 124 -20.63 8.85 1.82
N VAL A 125 -21.84 9.41 1.75
CA VAL A 125 -22.03 10.84 1.51
C VAL A 125 -21.58 11.63 2.73
N ILE A 126 -20.73 12.62 2.51
CA ILE A 126 -20.21 13.55 3.52
C ILE A 126 -20.55 14.99 3.16
N GLU A 127 -20.31 15.91 4.10
CA GLU A 127 -20.56 17.35 3.88
C GLU A 127 -19.76 17.88 2.67
N GLY A 128 -20.28 18.92 2.06
CA GLY A 128 -19.67 19.56 0.88
C GLY A 128 -20.00 18.88 -0.43
N LYS A 129 -21.11 18.10 -0.51
CA LYS A 129 -21.54 17.39 -1.71
C LYS A 129 -20.42 16.47 -2.26
N ARG A 130 -19.88 15.64 -1.39
CA ARG A 130 -18.75 14.72 -1.66
C ARG A 130 -19.08 13.32 -1.17
N ILE A 131 -18.37 12.35 -1.68
CA ILE A 131 -18.43 10.95 -1.22
C ILE A 131 -17.05 10.56 -0.69
N LEU A 132 -17.01 10.00 0.51
CA LEU A 132 -15.82 9.42 1.10
C LEU A 132 -15.80 7.91 0.80
N THR A 133 -14.65 7.39 0.41
CA THR A 133 -14.40 5.96 0.18
C THR A 133 -12.96 5.59 0.54
N CYS A 134 -12.58 4.32 0.42
CA CYS A 134 -11.21 3.88 0.57
C CYS A 134 -10.37 4.19 -0.68
N ALA A 135 -9.09 4.54 -0.47
CA ALA A 135 -8.18 4.82 -1.57
C ALA A 135 -7.95 3.58 -2.45
N HIS A 136 -7.82 2.38 -1.87
CA HIS A 136 -7.59 1.15 -2.63
C HIS A 136 -8.75 0.82 -3.59
N VAL A 137 -9.96 1.32 -3.36
CA VAL A 137 -11.11 1.13 -4.24
C VAL A 137 -10.96 1.94 -5.54
N VAL A 138 -10.25 3.07 -5.50
CA VAL A 138 -10.14 4.01 -6.63
C VAL A 138 -8.71 4.33 -7.06
N LEU A 139 -7.72 3.63 -6.47
CA LEU A 139 -6.30 3.80 -6.82
C LEU A 139 -6.07 3.33 -8.27
N TYR A 140 -5.42 4.16 -9.09
CA TYR A 140 -5.22 3.95 -10.52
C TYR A 140 -6.53 3.80 -11.33
N ALA A 141 -7.66 4.32 -10.82
CA ALA A 141 -8.91 4.28 -11.55
C ALA A 141 -8.84 5.14 -12.82
N SER A 142 -9.23 4.56 -13.93
CA SER A 142 -9.46 5.25 -15.21
C SER A 142 -10.90 5.71 -15.35
N GLN A 143 -11.82 5.10 -14.61
CA GLN A 143 -13.23 5.45 -14.53
C GLN A 143 -13.74 5.12 -13.13
N VAL A 144 -14.55 6.02 -12.57
CA VAL A 144 -15.27 5.80 -11.32
C VAL A 144 -16.74 6.13 -11.52
N GLN A 145 -17.62 5.29 -11.03
CA GLN A 145 -19.07 5.50 -11.03
C GLN A 145 -19.64 5.18 -9.65
N VAL A 146 -20.74 5.83 -9.32
CA VAL A 146 -21.44 5.67 -8.04
C VAL A 146 -22.89 5.31 -8.30
N GLN A 147 -23.43 4.43 -7.50
CA GLN A 147 -24.83 4.02 -7.55
C GLN A 147 -25.46 4.13 -6.14
N ALA A 148 -26.59 4.83 -6.04
CA ALA A 148 -27.35 4.93 -4.80
C ALA A 148 -28.03 3.58 -4.45
N ASN A 149 -28.40 3.45 -3.18
CA ASN A 149 -29.17 2.30 -2.72
C ASN A 149 -30.49 2.18 -3.50
N GLN A 150 -30.77 0.99 -4.02
CA GLN A 150 -31.97 0.65 -4.83
C GLN A 150 -32.13 1.47 -6.14
N ALA A 151 -31.12 2.26 -6.56
CA ALA A 151 -31.16 2.94 -7.85
C ALA A 151 -30.70 2.02 -8.99
N GLY A 152 -31.25 2.26 -10.20
CA GLY A 152 -30.79 1.59 -11.43
C GLY A 152 -29.59 2.27 -12.09
N ASP A 153 -29.49 3.59 -11.95
CA ASP A 153 -28.54 4.40 -12.70
C ASP A 153 -27.21 4.56 -11.96
N LYS A 154 -26.13 4.60 -12.74
CA LYS A 154 -24.78 4.91 -12.25
C LYS A 154 -24.41 6.32 -12.65
N ILE A 155 -23.91 7.10 -11.71
CA ILE A 155 -23.46 8.49 -11.89
C ILE A 155 -21.95 8.49 -11.98
N SER A 156 -21.39 9.19 -12.95
CA SER A 156 -19.95 9.37 -13.09
C SER A 156 -19.39 10.20 -11.94
N ALA A 157 -18.19 9.81 -11.52
CA ALA A 157 -17.47 10.47 -10.44
C ALA A 157 -16.00 10.66 -10.80
N THR A 158 -15.41 11.70 -10.20
CA THR A 158 -13.97 12.00 -10.31
C THR A 158 -13.34 11.86 -8.92
N VAL A 159 -12.14 11.25 -8.84
CA VAL A 159 -11.33 11.24 -7.63
C VAL A 159 -10.78 12.64 -7.41
N GLU A 160 -11.28 13.35 -6.40
CA GLU A 160 -10.88 14.70 -6.07
C GLU A 160 -9.61 14.73 -5.22
N TYR A 161 -9.57 13.87 -4.19
CA TYR A 161 -8.40 13.70 -3.30
C TYR A 161 -8.14 12.24 -3.04
N LEU A 162 -6.87 11.88 -2.94
CA LEU A 162 -6.40 10.53 -2.71
C LEU A 162 -5.28 10.51 -1.68
N ALA A 163 -5.44 9.73 -0.63
CA ALA A 163 -4.49 9.53 0.46
C ALA A 163 -4.18 8.03 0.65
N PRO A 164 -3.36 7.42 -0.23
CA PRO A 164 -3.09 5.98 -0.19
C PRO A 164 -2.48 5.52 1.13
N GLY A 165 -1.68 6.39 1.78
CA GLY A 165 -1.02 6.07 3.05
C GLY A 165 -1.98 5.77 4.19
N ILE A 166 -3.11 6.47 4.28
CA ILE A 166 -4.18 6.29 5.29
C ILE A 166 -5.42 5.60 4.70
N ASP A 167 -5.35 5.21 3.43
CA ASP A 167 -6.41 4.53 2.69
C ASP A 167 -7.74 5.31 2.60
N LEU A 168 -7.67 6.61 2.36
CA LEU A 168 -8.85 7.48 2.20
C LEU A 168 -8.87 8.12 0.82
N ALA A 169 -10.07 8.31 0.25
CA ALA A 169 -10.30 9.05 -0.98
C ALA A 169 -11.61 9.83 -0.93
N VAL A 170 -11.64 10.98 -1.58
CA VAL A 170 -12.84 11.80 -1.76
C VAL A 170 -13.20 11.81 -3.24
N LEU A 171 -14.49 11.57 -3.53
CA LEU A 171 -15.06 11.62 -4.86
C LEU A 171 -15.99 12.81 -4.99
N LYS A 172 -15.93 13.42 -6.16
CA LYS A 172 -16.86 14.45 -6.64
C LYS A 172 -17.72 13.84 -7.74
N LEU A 173 -19.04 14.03 -7.66
CA LEU A 173 -19.97 13.59 -8.71
C LEU A 173 -20.11 14.64 -9.81
N ASP A 174 -20.30 14.17 -11.05
CA ASP A 174 -20.59 15.05 -12.19
C ASP A 174 -21.97 15.70 -12.04
N ASP A 175 -22.93 15.00 -11.43
CA ASP A 175 -24.27 15.53 -11.12
C ASP A 175 -24.43 15.83 -9.62
N PRO A 176 -24.35 17.11 -9.21
CA PRO A 176 -24.50 17.49 -7.81
C PRO A 176 -25.95 17.44 -7.28
N THR A 177 -26.96 17.24 -8.14
CA THR A 177 -28.38 17.13 -7.70
C THR A 177 -28.62 15.82 -6.96
N PHE A 178 -27.76 14.83 -7.14
CA PHE A 178 -27.73 13.59 -6.37
C PHE A 178 -27.85 13.84 -4.86
N PHE A 179 -27.14 14.83 -4.35
CA PHE A 179 -27.05 15.12 -2.92
C PHE A 179 -28.33 15.76 -2.33
N ASP A 180 -29.27 16.18 -3.15
CA ASP A 180 -30.53 16.76 -2.67
C ASP A 180 -31.44 15.70 -2.01
N SER A 181 -31.30 14.43 -2.43
CA SER A 181 -32.02 13.28 -1.86
C SER A 181 -31.13 12.35 -1.01
N HIS A 182 -29.82 12.57 -1.00
CA HIS A 182 -28.84 11.75 -0.28
C HIS A 182 -28.05 12.62 0.69
N PRO A 183 -28.57 12.85 1.91
CA PRO A 183 -27.94 13.74 2.88
C PRO A 183 -26.64 13.17 3.43
N PRO A 184 -25.71 14.02 3.88
CA PRO A 184 -24.47 13.57 4.50
C PRO A 184 -24.75 12.86 5.83
N LEU A 185 -24.01 11.79 6.08
CA LEU A 185 -24.04 11.09 7.36
C LEU A 185 -23.25 11.87 8.41
N VAL A 186 -23.87 12.10 9.57
CA VAL A 186 -23.23 12.83 10.66
C VAL A 186 -22.10 12.02 11.25
N ARG A 187 -20.90 12.62 11.34
CA ARG A 187 -19.71 12.01 11.93
C ARG A 187 -19.65 12.22 13.44
N ALA A 188 -19.20 11.20 14.17
CA ALA A 188 -18.89 11.31 15.60
C ALA A 188 -17.69 12.23 15.81
N LYS A 189 -17.75 13.09 16.83
CA LYS A 189 -16.66 14.02 17.21
C LYS A 189 -15.67 13.41 18.19
N THR A 190 -16.03 12.29 18.80
CA THR A 190 -15.22 11.56 19.80
C THR A 190 -15.06 10.11 19.37
N LEU A 191 -14.01 9.47 19.84
CA LEU A 191 -13.85 8.03 19.69
C LEU A 191 -15.00 7.30 20.44
N PRO A 192 -15.44 6.14 19.92
CA PRO A 192 -16.41 5.30 20.65
C PRO A 192 -15.73 4.64 21.85
N ASP A 193 -16.54 4.16 22.78
CA ASP A 193 -16.04 3.32 23.86
C ASP A 193 -15.86 1.85 23.40
N ILE A 194 -14.91 1.14 24.03
CA ILE A 194 -14.78 -0.31 23.86
C ILE A 194 -16.08 -0.97 24.37
N LYS A 195 -16.60 -1.93 23.58
CA LYS A 195 -17.90 -2.62 23.74
C LYS A 195 -19.10 -1.85 23.17
N ASP A 196 -18.96 -0.64 22.68
CA ASP A 196 -20.07 0.01 21.95
C ASP A 196 -20.52 -0.85 20.78
N GLY A 197 -21.84 -0.93 20.60
CA GLY A 197 -22.42 -1.62 19.45
C GLY A 197 -22.13 -0.86 18.15
N VAL A 198 -21.72 -1.59 17.10
CA VAL A 198 -21.41 -1.03 15.79
C VAL A 198 -22.17 -1.77 14.70
N MET A 199 -22.67 -1.02 13.72
CA MET A 199 -23.21 -1.55 12.45
C MET A 199 -22.36 -1.05 11.30
N VAL A 200 -21.97 -1.96 10.40
CA VAL A 200 -21.22 -1.63 9.18
C VAL A 200 -22.16 -1.80 7.99
N TYR A 201 -22.25 -0.75 7.20
CA TYR A 201 -23.06 -0.69 5.98
C TYR A 201 -22.16 -0.77 4.75
N GLY A 202 -22.51 -1.59 3.78
CA GLY A 202 -21.70 -1.69 2.55
C GLY A 202 -22.31 -2.63 1.51
N TYR A 203 -21.66 -2.68 0.35
CA TYR A 203 -22.05 -3.50 -0.79
C TYR A 203 -21.01 -4.62 -1.00
N PRO A 204 -21.23 -5.82 -0.43
CA PRO A 204 -20.30 -6.93 -0.62
C PRO A 204 -20.06 -7.21 -2.11
N GLU A 205 -18.87 -7.69 -2.43
CA GLU A 205 -18.51 -8.08 -3.79
C GLU A 205 -19.49 -9.13 -4.34
N GLY A 206 -19.95 -8.94 -5.58
CA GLY A 206 -21.00 -9.75 -6.19
C GLY A 206 -22.43 -9.48 -5.71
N GLY A 207 -22.62 -8.67 -4.64
CA GLY A 207 -23.94 -8.26 -4.15
C GLY A 207 -24.48 -7.02 -4.86
N THR A 208 -25.78 -6.97 -5.09
CA THR A 208 -26.47 -5.79 -5.66
C THR A 208 -27.17 -4.95 -4.57
N SER A 209 -27.42 -5.55 -3.40
CA SER A 209 -28.15 -4.93 -2.30
C SER A 209 -27.21 -4.52 -1.18
N LEU A 210 -27.60 -3.45 -0.47
CA LEU A 210 -26.91 -3.00 0.74
C LEU A 210 -26.94 -4.11 1.80
N SER A 211 -25.79 -4.40 2.37
CA SER A 211 -25.60 -5.34 3.49
C SER A 211 -25.30 -4.57 4.76
N ILE A 212 -25.81 -5.04 5.88
CA ILE A 212 -25.57 -4.49 7.21
C ILE A 212 -25.06 -5.62 8.09
N THR A 213 -23.84 -5.46 8.62
CA THR A 213 -23.27 -6.36 9.63
C THR A 213 -23.22 -5.67 10.99
N LYS A 214 -23.37 -6.44 12.06
CA LYS A 214 -23.42 -5.93 13.44
C LYS A 214 -22.34 -6.58 14.29
N GLY A 215 -21.73 -5.79 15.17
CA GLY A 215 -20.75 -6.24 16.15
C GLY A 215 -20.54 -5.19 17.23
N ILE A 216 -19.35 -5.22 17.85
CA ILE A 216 -18.93 -4.26 18.88
C ILE A 216 -17.54 -3.69 18.56
N VAL A 217 -17.22 -2.57 19.18
CA VAL A 217 -15.86 -2.04 19.23
C VAL A 217 -15.03 -2.90 20.16
N SER A 218 -14.03 -3.59 19.60
CA SER A 218 -13.18 -4.54 20.34
C SER A 218 -11.93 -3.89 20.91
N ARG A 219 -11.31 -2.97 20.13
CA ARG A 219 -10.04 -2.32 20.51
C ARG A 219 -9.82 -1.05 19.70
N ILE A 220 -9.13 -0.08 20.31
CA ILE A 220 -8.63 1.13 19.63
C ILE A 220 -7.12 1.16 19.80
N GLU A 221 -6.38 1.31 18.72
CA GLU A 221 -4.92 1.32 18.73
C GLU A 221 -4.36 2.33 17.73
N PHE A 222 -3.14 2.83 18.01
CA PHE A 222 -2.35 3.59 17.04
C PHE A 222 -1.32 2.66 16.41
N THR A 223 -1.43 2.41 15.11
CA THR A 223 -0.62 1.41 14.40
C THR A 223 -0.39 1.81 12.95
N GLY A 224 0.46 1.03 12.23
CA GLY A 224 0.72 1.25 10.82
C GLY A 224 -0.50 0.99 9.94
N TYR A 225 -0.66 1.83 8.94
CA TYR A 225 -1.51 1.61 7.78
C TYR A 225 -0.66 1.14 6.60
N ASN A 226 -0.48 1.97 5.58
CA ASN A 226 0.48 1.72 4.52
C ASN A 226 1.78 2.46 4.83
N PHE A 227 2.89 1.71 4.93
CA PHE A 227 4.19 2.29 5.29
C PHE A 227 4.53 3.50 4.38
N PRO A 228 5.00 4.62 4.92
CA PRO A 228 5.40 4.84 6.33
C PRO A 228 4.31 5.44 7.24
N VAL A 229 3.04 5.42 6.82
CA VAL A 229 1.94 6.10 7.53
C VAL A 229 1.42 5.26 8.69
N SER A 230 1.19 5.91 9.82
CA SER A 230 0.52 5.34 11.01
C SER A 230 -0.66 6.20 11.43
N GLY A 231 -1.62 5.61 12.11
CA GLY A 231 -2.82 6.30 12.59
C GLY A 231 -3.59 5.50 13.61
N LEU A 232 -4.66 6.10 14.13
CA LEU A 232 -5.64 5.38 14.92
C LEU A 232 -6.39 4.40 14.04
N ARG A 233 -6.65 3.22 14.59
CA ARG A 233 -7.45 2.18 13.98
C ARG A 233 -8.36 1.57 15.03
N ILE A 234 -9.62 1.34 14.69
CA ILE A 234 -10.58 0.66 15.55
C ILE A 234 -10.77 -0.76 15.03
N GLN A 235 -10.53 -1.74 15.89
CA GLN A 235 -10.89 -3.12 15.63
C GLN A 235 -12.33 -3.36 16.05
N ILE A 236 -13.10 -4.03 15.21
CA ILE A 236 -14.47 -4.45 15.43
C ILE A 236 -14.60 -5.96 15.13
N ASP A 237 -15.61 -6.59 15.70
CA ASP A 237 -15.98 -7.99 15.42
C ASP A 237 -17.15 -8.12 14.42
N ALA A 238 -17.68 -6.99 13.93
CA ALA A 238 -18.59 -7.00 12.80
C ALA A 238 -17.86 -7.48 11.54
N ALA A 239 -18.48 -8.39 10.78
CA ALA A 239 -17.86 -8.92 9.57
C ALA A 239 -17.67 -7.83 8.51
N ILE A 240 -16.41 -7.67 8.05
CA ILE A 240 -16.06 -6.83 6.90
C ILE A 240 -15.68 -7.76 5.76
N ASN A 241 -16.53 -7.83 4.74
CA ASN A 241 -16.29 -8.61 3.53
C ASN A 241 -15.73 -7.71 2.41
N PRO A 242 -15.03 -8.28 1.41
CA PRO A 242 -14.68 -7.55 0.20
C PRO A 242 -15.89 -6.82 -0.38
N GLY A 243 -15.72 -5.54 -0.74
CA GLY A 243 -16.78 -4.66 -1.18
C GLY A 243 -17.41 -3.78 -0.09
N ASN A 244 -17.30 -4.13 1.20
CA ASN A 244 -17.72 -3.25 2.30
C ASN A 244 -16.73 -2.09 2.52
N SER A 245 -15.51 -2.19 1.98
CA SER A 245 -14.50 -1.12 2.03
C SER A 245 -15.05 0.20 1.52
N GLY A 246 -14.88 1.27 2.30
CA GLY A 246 -15.44 2.59 2.03
C GLY A 246 -16.86 2.81 2.57
N GLY A 247 -17.50 1.79 3.13
CA GLY A 247 -18.77 1.90 3.79
C GLY A 247 -18.64 2.42 5.24
N PRO A 248 -19.67 3.12 5.77
CA PRO A 248 -19.61 3.66 7.12
C PRO A 248 -19.83 2.58 8.18
N ALA A 249 -19.09 2.70 9.27
CA ALA A 249 -19.36 2.05 10.55
C ALA A 249 -20.09 3.05 11.46
N VAL A 250 -21.23 2.65 12.00
CA VAL A 250 -22.17 3.52 12.73
C VAL A 250 -22.40 2.98 14.13
N ALA A 251 -22.31 3.85 15.12
CA ALA A 251 -22.70 3.60 16.49
C ALA A 251 -23.81 4.60 16.88
N GLY A 252 -24.96 4.08 17.30
CA GLY A 252 -26.16 4.91 17.46
C GLY A 252 -26.61 5.48 16.11
N ASP A 253 -26.65 6.81 16.02
CA ASP A 253 -27.04 7.58 14.82
C ASP A 253 -25.85 8.22 14.08
N LYS A 254 -24.60 7.96 14.51
CA LYS A 254 -23.40 8.64 14.00
C LYS A 254 -22.40 7.67 13.41
N MET A 255 -21.79 8.10 12.35
CA MET A 255 -20.62 7.43 11.78
C MET A 255 -19.44 7.55 12.76
N ILE A 256 -18.85 6.43 13.15
CA ILE A 256 -17.64 6.37 13.98
C ILE A 256 -16.37 6.11 13.16
N GLY A 257 -16.53 5.67 11.92
CA GLY A 257 -15.40 5.43 11.00
C GLY A 257 -15.84 4.81 9.70
N LEU A 258 -14.83 4.47 8.88
CA LEU A 258 -14.96 3.90 7.54
C LEU A 258 -14.38 2.48 7.53
N ALA A 259 -15.13 1.50 7.06
CA ALA A 259 -14.64 0.13 6.90
C ALA A 259 -13.56 0.07 5.82
N PHE A 260 -12.40 -0.56 6.12
CA PHE A 260 -11.31 -0.56 5.14
C PHE A 260 -10.56 -1.88 4.99
N SER A 261 -10.49 -2.71 6.00
CA SER A 261 -9.76 -3.97 5.90
C SER A 261 -10.25 -5.02 6.90
N HIS A 262 -9.88 -6.27 6.64
CA HIS A 262 -10.02 -7.38 7.58
C HIS A 262 -8.71 -8.14 7.66
N LEU A 263 -8.52 -8.91 8.72
CA LEU A 263 -7.37 -9.81 8.84
C LEU A 263 -7.72 -11.13 8.13
N SER A 264 -7.07 -11.39 6.99
CA SER A 264 -7.39 -12.55 6.14
C SER A 264 -7.18 -13.90 6.81
N ASP A 265 -6.29 -13.97 7.80
CA ASP A 265 -5.95 -15.21 8.51
C ASP A 265 -6.67 -15.36 9.86
N ALA A 266 -7.66 -14.49 10.15
CA ALA A 266 -8.45 -14.53 11.38
C ALA A 266 -9.93 -14.28 11.09
N GLU A 267 -10.78 -15.06 11.72
CA GLU A 267 -12.22 -14.90 11.62
C GLU A 267 -12.70 -13.69 12.46
N ASN A 268 -13.64 -12.91 11.92
CA ASN A 268 -14.34 -11.82 12.61
C ASN A 268 -13.41 -10.72 13.17
N ILE A 269 -12.31 -10.41 12.49
CA ILE A 269 -11.49 -9.24 12.79
C ILE A 269 -11.59 -8.24 11.65
N GLY A 270 -12.39 -7.21 11.85
CA GLY A 270 -12.53 -6.07 10.96
C GLY A 270 -11.85 -4.84 11.54
N TYR A 271 -11.42 -3.95 10.64
CA TYR A 271 -10.84 -2.66 11.03
C TYR A 271 -11.55 -1.51 10.34
N ILE A 272 -11.73 -0.43 11.10
CA ILE A 272 -12.27 0.82 10.58
C ILE A 272 -11.29 1.97 10.80
N ILE A 273 -11.25 2.90 9.84
CA ILE A 273 -10.55 4.18 9.95
C ILE A 273 -11.46 5.10 10.76
N PRO A 274 -11.09 5.54 11.98
CA PRO A 274 -11.98 6.35 12.82
C PRO A 274 -12.26 7.74 12.22
N CYS A 275 -13.38 8.32 12.59
CA CYS A 275 -13.76 9.68 12.18
C CYS A 275 -12.69 10.72 12.53
N GLU A 276 -11.91 10.52 13.57
CA GLU A 276 -10.79 11.38 13.93
C GLU A 276 -9.70 11.43 12.85
N GLU A 277 -9.36 10.30 12.25
CA GLU A 277 -8.42 10.24 11.12
C GLU A 277 -9.01 10.82 9.84
N ILE A 278 -10.31 10.59 9.62
CA ILE A 278 -11.06 11.17 8.51
C ILE A 278 -11.07 12.70 8.63
N GLU A 279 -11.28 13.23 9.82
CA GLU A 279 -11.29 14.68 10.08
C GLU A 279 -9.92 15.31 9.81
N LEU A 280 -8.82 14.68 10.24
CA LEU A 280 -7.46 15.12 9.94
C LEU A 280 -7.20 15.15 8.43
N PHE A 281 -7.67 14.13 7.70
CA PHE A 281 -7.58 14.11 6.24
C PHE A 281 -8.39 15.24 5.58
N LEU A 282 -9.63 15.44 6.02
CA LEU A 282 -10.50 16.49 5.47
C LEU A 282 -10.00 17.90 5.77
N GLN A 283 -9.34 18.10 6.91
CA GLN A 283 -8.67 19.36 7.25
C GLN A 283 -7.42 19.59 6.39
N ASP A 284 -6.64 18.54 6.14
CA ASP A 284 -5.44 18.64 5.31
C ASP A 284 -5.78 19.04 3.86
N ILE A 285 -6.86 18.50 3.29
CA ILE A 285 -7.30 18.82 1.93
C ILE A 285 -8.11 20.13 1.81
N ALA A 286 -8.35 20.84 2.90
CA ALA A 286 -9.19 22.04 2.89
C ALA A 286 -8.59 23.21 2.05
N ASP A 287 -7.28 23.23 1.91
CA ASP A 287 -6.55 24.19 1.06
C ASP A 287 -6.46 23.77 -0.43
N GLY A 288 -7.05 22.62 -0.78
CA GLY A 288 -7.03 22.06 -2.14
C GLY A 288 -5.86 21.11 -2.41
N HIS A 289 -5.05 20.78 -1.39
CA HIS A 289 -3.88 19.92 -1.54
C HIS A 289 -3.78 18.91 -0.39
N TYR A 290 -3.45 17.66 -0.71
CA TYR A 290 -3.13 16.65 0.31
C TYR A 290 -1.62 16.66 0.60
N ALA A 291 -1.22 17.18 1.76
CA ALA A 291 0.17 17.20 2.20
C ALA A 291 0.59 15.88 2.88
N GLY A 292 -0.32 15.25 3.60
CA GLY A 292 -0.10 14.01 4.36
C GLY A 292 0.10 14.24 5.86
N LYS A 293 0.19 13.15 6.61
CA LYS A 293 0.26 13.19 8.08
C LYS A 293 1.68 13.45 8.58
N PRO A 294 1.93 14.46 9.42
CA PRO A 294 3.24 14.66 10.01
C PRO A 294 3.64 13.48 10.87
N ALA A 295 4.91 13.07 10.77
CA ALA A 295 5.46 11.93 11.48
C ALA A 295 6.82 12.23 12.07
N LEU A 296 7.17 11.49 13.11
CA LEU A 296 8.48 11.45 13.73
C LEU A 296 9.26 10.26 13.14
N PHE A 297 10.42 10.53 12.57
CA PHE A 297 11.24 9.51 11.90
C PHE A 297 12.52 9.15 12.67
N ASP A 298 12.67 9.63 13.91
CA ASP A 298 13.75 9.23 14.81
C ASP A 298 13.56 7.78 15.25
N GLU A 299 14.65 7.02 15.38
CA GLU A 299 14.60 5.67 15.91
C GLU A 299 14.57 5.74 17.44
N LEU A 300 13.54 5.16 18.01
CA LEU A 300 13.25 5.24 19.44
C LEU A 300 13.25 3.87 20.07
N GLN A 301 13.59 3.80 21.36
CA GLN A 301 13.51 2.59 22.16
C GLN A 301 12.87 2.83 23.52
N THR A 302 12.25 1.81 24.09
CA THR A 302 11.60 1.87 25.41
C THR A 302 12.61 2.07 26.53
N LEU A 303 12.16 2.69 27.63
CA LEU A 303 12.97 2.96 28.83
C LEU A 303 12.68 1.96 29.97
N GLU A 304 12.10 0.82 29.67
CA GLU A 304 11.71 -0.20 30.67
C GLU A 304 12.93 -0.91 31.29
N ASN A 305 14.06 -0.97 30.57
CA ASN A 305 15.25 -1.68 31.00
C ASN A 305 16.00 -0.91 32.10
N THR A 306 16.16 -1.52 33.27
CA THR A 306 16.82 -0.90 34.43
C THR A 306 18.30 -0.60 34.21
N ALA A 307 19.02 -1.41 33.42
CA ALA A 307 20.41 -1.16 33.08
C ALA A 307 20.54 0.07 32.15
N LEU A 308 19.62 0.27 31.20
CA LEU A 308 19.57 1.45 30.35
C LEU A 308 19.31 2.71 31.20
N ARG A 309 18.36 2.67 32.13
CA ARG A 309 18.11 3.77 33.05
C ARG A 309 19.36 4.12 33.87
N SER A 310 20.05 3.12 34.39
CA SER A 310 21.31 3.30 35.15
C SER A 310 22.42 3.84 34.26
N PHE A 311 22.56 3.38 33.03
CA PHE A 311 23.53 3.90 32.06
C PHE A 311 23.30 5.38 31.77
N LEU A 312 22.05 5.79 31.61
CA LEU A 312 21.64 7.18 31.38
C LEU A 312 21.62 8.01 32.68
N LYS A 313 21.91 7.42 33.85
CA LYS A 313 21.91 8.06 35.17
C LYS A 313 20.61 8.82 35.47
N LEU A 314 19.49 8.23 35.13
CA LEU A 314 18.17 8.84 35.28
C LEU A 314 17.67 8.73 36.72
N ASP A 315 17.05 9.80 37.20
CA ASP A 315 16.23 9.75 38.41
C ASP A 315 15.06 8.76 38.20
N PRO A 316 14.65 8.02 39.25
CA PRO A 316 13.53 7.08 39.17
C PRO A 316 12.20 7.71 38.70
N SER A 317 12.01 9.01 38.93
CA SER A 317 10.79 9.75 38.51
C SER A 317 10.78 10.13 37.03
N VAL A 318 11.90 10.01 36.32
CA VAL A 318 11.96 10.31 34.88
C VAL A 318 11.37 9.15 34.09
N HIS A 319 10.30 9.40 33.38
CA HIS A 319 9.65 8.47 32.47
C HIS A 319 9.68 9.01 31.04
N GLY A 320 9.65 8.13 30.04
CA GLY A 320 9.66 8.54 28.64
C GLY A 320 10.20 7.50 27.68
N ILE A 321 10.52 7.92 26.47
CA ILE A 321 11.09 7.09 25.43
C ILE A 321 12.44 7.63 24.97
N VAL A 322 13.41 6.73 24.73
CA VAL A 322 14.80 7.11 24.42
C VAL A 322 14.98 7.28 22.92
N VAL A 323 15.62 8.37 22.52
CA VAL A 323 16.11 8.54 21.15
C VAL A 323 17.35 7.67 20.97
N HIS A 324 17.20 6.54 20.27
CA HIS A 324 18.30 5.64 19.97
C HIS A 324 19.15 6.18 18.81
N LYS A 325 18.49 6.69 17.76
CA LYS A 325 19.16 7.27 16.61
C LYS A 325 18.36 8.45 16.07
N PRO A 326 18.90 9.66 16.14
CA PRO A 326 18.25 10.84 15.56
C PRO A 326 18.04 10.67 14.05
N ASN A 327 16.92 11.20 13.57
CA ASN A 327 16.56 11.17 12.15
C ASN A 327 17.58 11.90 11.25
N ARG A 328 18.31 12.89 11.80
CA ARG A 328 19.38 13.64 11.13
C ARG A 328 20.58 13.74 12.07
N THR A 329 21.78 13.77 11.48
CA THR A 329 23.06 13.81 12.20
C THR A 329 23.71 15.20 12.17
N ASP A 330 23.07 16.18 11.52
CA ASP A 330 23.60 17.56 11.50
C ASP A 330 23.60 18.17 12.91
N PRO A 331 24.57 19.07 13.22
CA PRO A 331 24.72 19.65 14.55
C PRO A 331 23.49 20.41 15.05
N ASP A 332 22.71 20.99 14.11
CA ASP A 332 21.53 21.82 14.42
C ASP A 332 20.28 21.01 14.64
N TYR A 333 20.33 19.67 14.39
CA TYR A 333 19.18 18.83 14.66
C TYR A 333 18.87 18.78 16.15
N PRO A 334 17.65 19.09 16.59
CA PRO A 334 17.37 19.38 18.00
C PRO A 334 17.41 18.14 18.89
N LEU A 335 17.07 16.94 18.37
CA LEU A 335 17.19 15.67 19.12
C LEU A 335 18.61 15.11 18.99
N LYS A 336 19.10 14.52 20.08
CA LYS A 336 20.40 13.87 20.15
C LYS A 336 20.23 12.41 20.59
N GLU A 337 21.19 11.58 20.25
CA GLU A 337 21.27 10.22 20.78
C GLU A 337 21.24 10.24 22.30
N TRP A 338 20.47 9.36 22.90
CA TRP A 338 20.25 9.21 24.35
C TRP A 338 19.40 10.32 25.01
N ASP A 339 18.77 11.22 24.25
CA ASP A 339 17.70 12.04 24.79
C ASP A 339 16.52 11.15 25.23
N VAL A 340 15.93 11.49 26.36
CA VAL A 340 14.68 10.86 26.82
C VAL A 340 13.53 11.83 26.57
N VAL A 341 12.66 11.52 25.62
CA VAL A 341 11.45 12.32 25.37
C VAL A 341 10.43 12.01 26.46
N THR A 342 10.22 12.96 27.35
CA THR A 342 9.34 12.81 28.52
C THR A 342 7.94 13.36 28.26
N ARG A 343 7.79 14.33 27.36
CA ARG A 343 6.50 14.98 27.06
C ARG A 343 6.38 15.37 25.60
N ILE A 344 5.15 15.36 25.10
CA ILE A 344 4.76 15.97 23.83
C ILE A 344 3.73 17.06 24.13
N GLY A 345 4.10 18.31 23.88
CA GLY A 345 3.37 19.43 24.47
C GLY A 345 3.27 19.26 25.99
N ASP A 346 2.05 19.28 26.52
CA ASP A 346 1.79 19.07 27.95
C ASP A 346 1.54 17.60 28.36
N THR A 347 1.50 16.68 27.41
CA THR A 347 1.16 15.28 27.68
C THR A 347 2.41 14.46 28.01
N PRO A 348 2.46 13.78 29.19
CA PRO A 348 3.58 12.92 29.54
C PRO A 348 3.57 11.62 28.73
N VAL A 349 4.76 11.11 28.43
CA VAL A 349 5.01 9.83 27.75
C VAL A 349 5.56 8.86 28.78
N ASP A 350 5.04 7.62 28.80
CA ASP A 350 5.55 6.59 29.69
C ASP A 350 6.75 5.82 29.11
N ASP A 351 7.33 4.89 29.89
CA ASP A 351 8.52 4.13 29.52
C ASP A 351 8.34 3.18 28.33
N GLN A 352 7.10 2.94 27.91
CA GLN A 352 6.74 2.17 26.72
C GLN A 352 6.46 3.05 25.50
N GLY A 353 6.56 4.38 25.65
CA GLY A 353 6.18 5.33 24.62
C GLY A 353 4.66 5.44 24.44
N MET A 354 3.91 5.23 25.50
CA MET A 354 2.45 5.33 25.48
C MET A 354 2.00 6.60 26.19
N ILE A 355 0.85 7.08 25.81
CA ILE A 355 0.12 8.17 26.46
C ILE A 355 -1.27 7.71 26.85
N LYS A 356 -1.88 8.37 27.83
CA LYS A 356 -3.27 8.16 28.21
C LYS A 356 -4.18 9.10 27.43
N LEU A 357 -5.27 8.56 26.87
CA LEU A 357 -6.37 9.31 26.29
C LEU A 357 -7.63 9.00 27.12
N GLY A 358 -8.12 10.00 27.88
CA GLY A 358 -9.17 9.78 28.86
C GLY A 358 -8.76 8.76 29.93
N ASP A 359 -9.76 8.05 30.51
CA ASP A 359 -9.51 7.18 31.65
C ASP A 359 -9.08 5.75 31.24
N ASN A 360 -9.50 5.28 30.06
CA ASN A 360 -9.45 3.86 29.72
C ASN A 360 -8.63 3.53 28.45
N LEU A 361 -8.08 4.52 27.74
CA LEU A 361 -7.38 4.29 26.49
C LEU A 361 -5.90 4.69 26.62
N ARG A 362 -5.00 3.78 26.25
CA ARG A 362 -3.56 4.03 26.07
C ARG A 362 -3.21 3.81 24.60
N VAL A 363 -2.55 4.80 24.01
CA VAL A 363 -2.09 4.73 22.62
C VAL A 363 -0.63 5.16 22.52
N ARG A 364 0.04 4.83 21.42
CA ARG A 364 1.39 5.29 21.15
C ARG A 364 1.44 6.82 21.06
N PHE A 365 2.47 7.44 21.61
CA PHE A 365 2.61 8.90 21.65
C PHE A 365 2.64 9.55 20.26
N GLN A 366 2.99 8.81 19.19
CA GLN A 366 2.97 9.31 17.81
C GLN A 366 1.59 9.83 17.38
N TYR A 367 0.52 9.39 18.04
CA TYR A 367 -0.81 9.98 17.91
C TYR A 367 -0.81 11.49 18.15
N LEU A 368 -0.07 11.97 19.16
CA LEU A 368 0.03 13.39 19.46
C LEU A 368 0.80 14.16 18.40
N VAL A 369 1.77 13.55 17.73
CA VAL A 369 2.52 14.19 16.64
C VAL A 369 1.56 14.76 15.59
N GLN A 370 0.56 13.97 15.21
CA GLN A 370 -0.44 14.37 14.20
C GLN A 370 -1.40 15.45 14.73
N LYS A 371 -1.72 15.42 16.03
CA LYS A 371 -2.69 16.34 16.65
C LYS A 371 -2.09 17.67 17.05
N THR A 372 -0.85 17.67 17.53
CA THR A 372 -0.26 18.85 18.19
C THR A 372 0.75 19.59 17.34
N ALA A 373 1.26 18.98 16.26
CA ALA A 373 2.13 19.69 15.32
C ALA A 373 1.37 20.90 14.72
N ARG A 374 2.05 22.06 14.72
CA ARG A 374 1.57 23.30 14.12
C ARG A 374 2.64 23.83 13.19
N ASP A 375 2.28 24.20 11.98
CA ASP A 375 3.21 24.70 10.95
C ASP A 375 4.44 23.80 10.75
N GLY A 376 4.24 22.47 10.82
CA GLY A 376 5.31 21.48 10.70
C GLY A 376 6.26 21.42 11.91
N LYS A 377 5.89 21.97 13.06
CA LYS A 377 6.68 21.99 14.29
C LYS A 377 5.97 21.27 15.42
N LEU A 378 6.75 20.55 16.23
CA LEU A 378 6.29 19.79 17.38
C LEU A 378 7.07 20.21 18.62
N ALA A 379 6.36 20.63 19.66
CA ALA A 379 6.96 20.93 20.95
C ALA A 379 7.18 19.63 21.74
N LEU A 380 8.41 19.42 22.20
CA LEU A 380 8.82 18.27 23.01
C LEU A 380 9.51 18.77 24.28
N THR A 381 9.47 17.96 25.34
CA THR A 381 10.37 18.08 26.48
C THR A 381 11.24 16.83 26.51
N VAL A 382 12.56 17.03 26.59
CA VAL A 382 13.52 15.92 26.68
C VAL A 382 14.36 16.05 27.94
N VAL A 383 14.80 14.93 28.50
CA VAL A 383 15.87 14.88 29.50
C VAL A 383 17.18 14.53 28.79
N ARG A 384 18.15 15.42 28.83
CA ARG A 384 19.49 15.27 28.25
C ARG A 384 20.54 15.46 29.33
N ALA A 385 21.38 14.45 29.57
CA ALA A 385 22.39 14.47 30.65
C ALA A 385 21.82 14.89 32.02
N GLY A 386 20.64 14.38 32.37
CA GLY A 386 19.95 14.66 33.63
C GLY A 386 19.26 16.03 33.72
N LYS A 387 19.24 16.83 32.64
CA LYS A 387 18.56 18.13 32.59
C LYS A 387 17.35 18.10 31.67
N GLU A 388 16.26 18.67 32.12
CA GLU A 388 15.07 18.87 31.30
C GLU A 388 15.28 20.06 30.34
N ILE A 389 14.99 19.82 29.05
CA ILE A 389 15.22 20.78 27.97
C ILE A 389 13.97 20.81 27.07
N PRO A 390 13.38 22.01 26.85
CA PRO A 390 12.36 22.15 25.80
C PRO A 390 13.01 22.10 24.43
N VAL A 391 12.37 21.37 23.51
CA VAL A 391 12.85 21.17 22.13
C VAL A 391 11.70 21.42 21.17
N GLU A 392 11.94 22.22 20.13
CA GLU A 392 11.06 22.37 19.00
C GLU A 392 11.60 21.54 17.83
N LEU A 393 10.86 20.52 17.42
CA LEU A 393 11.23 19.59 16.37
C LEU A 393 10.44 19.85 15.10
N SER A 394 11.12 19.99 13.96
CA SER A 394 10.46 20.02 12.67
C SER A 394 10.00 18.61 12.28
N VAL A 395 8.72 18.45 11.98
CA VAL A 395 8.10 17.20 11.53
C VAL A 395 7.58 17.35 10.10
N SER A 396 7.60 16.26 9.35
CA SER A 396 7.20 16.25 7.95
C SER A 396 6.30 15.03 7.66
N PRO A 397 5.32 15.16 6.76
CA PRO A 397 4.53 14.02 6.33
C PRO A 397 5.29 13.07 5.41
N LYS A 398 6.39 13.52 4.81
CA LYS A 398 7.15 12.74 3.83
C LYS A 398 8.53 12.40 4.37
N ARG A 399 8.87 11.12 4.34
CA ARG A 399 10.23 10.62 4.49
C ARG A 399 10.82 10.43 3.09
N ALA A 400 11.91 11.15 2.79
CA ALA A 400 12.64 10.88 1.56
C ALA A 400 13.22 9.45 1.63
N MET A 401 12.94 8.65 0.61
CA MET A 401 13.42 7.26 0.48
C MET A 401 14.14 7.13 -0.84
N VAL A 402 15.22 6.32 -0.88
CA VAL A 402 15.94 6.04 -2.11
C VAL A 402 15.11 5.17 -3.08
N THR A 403 14.15 4.42 -2.55
CA THR A 403 13.10 3.71 -3.28
C THR A 403 11.75 4.34 -2.93
N PRO A 404 11.34 5.41 -3.63
CA PRO A 404 10.13 6.15 -3.29
C PRO A 404 8.87 5.34 -3.56
N ASP A 405 7.82 5.63 -2.78
CA ASP A 405 6.45 5.18 -3.08
C ASP A 405 5.86 6.07 -4.19
N LEU A 406 5.24 5.46 -5.20
CA LEU A 406 4.64 6.18 -6.33
C LEU A 406 3.27 6.79 -6.03
N GLY A 407 2.63 6.38 -4.93
CA GLY A 407 1.24 6.75 -4.68
C GLY A 407 0.34 6.30 -5.83
N ASN A 408 -0.18 7.27 -6.60
CA ASN A 408 -1.02 7.02 -7.79
C ASN A 408 -0.29 7.37 -9.11
N ALA A 409 1.03 7.61 -9.07
CA ALA A 409 1.81 7.90 -10.27
C ALA A 409 2.22 6.62 -11.01
N TYR A 410 2.53 6.76 -12.29
CA TYR A 410 3.14 5.68 -13.08
C TYR A 410 4.66 5.78 -13.02
N PRO A 411 5.40 4.66 -13.12
CA PRO A 411 6.86 4.66 -13.05
C PRO A 411 7.48 5.45 -14.22
N SER A 412 8.53 6.21 -13.91
CA SER A 412 9.37 6.83 -14.92
C SER A 412 10.25 5.79 -15.59
N TYR A 413 10.43 5.90 -16.89
CA TYR A 413 11.26 4.96 -17.67
C TYR A 413 11.91 5.61 -18.88
N PHE A 414 12.96 4.95 -19.39
CA PHE A 414 13.61 5.29 -20.64
C PHE A 414 14.13 4.03 -21.34
N ILE A 415 13.85 3.89 -22.65
CA ILE A 415 14.28 2.77 -23.48
C ILE A 415 15.44 3.25 -24.37
N TYR A 416 16.54 2.49 -24.38
CA TYR A 416 17.68 2.79 -25.24
C TYR A 416 18.29 1.49 -25.76
N GLY A 417 18.17 1.23 -27.05
CA GLY A 417 18.45 -0.07 -27.63
C GLY A 417 17.63 -1.18 -26.93
N PRO A 418 18.23 -2.33 -26.64
CA PRO A 418 17.53 -3.44 -26.01
C PRO A 418 17.30 -3.27 -24.49
N LEU A 419 17.75 -2.15 -23.89
CA LEU A 419 17.67 -1.88 -22.46
C LEU A 419 16.50 -0.96 -22.11
N VAL A 420 15.90 -1.24 -20.98
CA VAL A 420 14.94 -0.35 -20.31
C VAL A 420 15.54 0.10 -19.00
N PHE A 421 15.44 1.36 -18.69
CA PHE A 421 15.84 1.95 -17.41
C PHE A 421 14.62 2.54 -16.72
N SER A 422 14.52 2.35 -15.41
CA SER A 422 13.43 2.92 -14.60
C SER A 422 13.95 3.27 -13.21
N THR A 423 13.30 4.20 -12.53
CA THR A 423 13.55 4.44 -11.12
C THR A 423 13.04 3.25 -10.30
N ALA A 424 13.88 2.71 -9.43
CA ALA A 424 13.48 1.66 -8.49
C ALA A 424 12.52 2.25 -7.45
N THR A 425 11.30 1.69 -7.37
CA THR A 425 10.25 2.14 -6.46
C THR A 425 9.96 1.10 -5.39
N ASP A 426 9.33 1.49 -4.30
CA ASP A 426 8.89 0.55 -3.26
C ASP A 426 7.98 -0.55 -3.83
N GLN A 427 7.05 -0.17 -4.72
CA GLN A 427 6.15 -1.13 -5.38
C GLN A 427 6.88 -2.13 -6.27
N TYR A 428 7.93 -1.68 -6.99
CA TYR A 428 8.77 -2.57 -7.80
C TYR A 428 9.47 -3.63 -6.92
N VAL A 429 10.11 -3.19 -5.83
CA VAL A 429 10.81 -4.09 -4.91
C VAL A 429 9.83 -5.05 -4.22
N ARG A 430 8.70 -4.56 -3.74
CA ARG A 430 7.65 -5.42 -3.14
C ARG A 430 7.09 -6.42 -4.12
N GLY A 431 6.91 -6.04 -5.39
CA GLY A 431 6.49 -6.93 -6.46
C GLY A 431 7.46 -8.09 -6.69
N LEU A 432 8.77 -7.81 -6.66
CA LEU A 432 9.79 -8.85 -6.74
C LEU A 432 9.74 -9.82 -5.56
N VAL A 433 9.73 -9.26 -4.34
CA VAL A 433 9.73 -10.03 -3.08
C VAL A 433 8.44 -10.84 -2.92
N GLY A 434 7.28 -10.25 -3.24
CA GLY A 434 5.96 -10.87 -3.14
C GLY A 434 5.62 -11.87 -4.25
N SER A 435 6.48 -12.02 -5.27
CA SER A 435 6.25 -12.96 -6.35
C SER A 435 6.37 -14.42 -5.89
N ALA A 436 5.81 -15.37 -6.64
CA ALA A 436 5.94 -16.82 -6.36
C ALA A 436 7.40 -17.31 -6.25
N ARG A 437 8.36 -16.54 -6.77
CA ARG A 437 9.80 -16.79 -6.68
C ARG A 437 10.50 -15.80 -5.74
N GLY A 438 9.77 -15.05 -4.95
CA GLY A 438 10.27 -13.92 -4.15
C GLY A 438 11.46 -14.29 -3.26
N ALA A 439 11.39 -15.41 -2.54
CA ALA A 439 12.49 -15.87 -1.70
C ALA A 439 13.80 -16.08 -2.51
N ARG A 440 13.72 -16.68 -3.71
CA ARG A 440 14.90 -16.87 -4.59
C ARG A 440 15.45 -15.54 -5.10
N TRP A 441 14.58 -14.56 -5.40
CA TRP A 441 15.02 -13.24 -5.81
C TRP A 441 15.75 -12.52 -4.67
N VAL A 442 15.21 -12.60 -3.46
CA VAL A 442 15.84 -12.03 -2.26
C VAL A 442 17.20 -12.65 -2.02
N ASP A 443 17.31 -13.99 -1.99
CA ASP A 443 18.58 -14.69 -1.80
C ASP A 443 19.60 -14.32 -2.87
N TRP A 444 19.18 -14.26 -4.14
CA TRP A 444 20.03 -13.88 -5.26
C TRP A 444 20.53 -12.43 -5.13
N MET A 445 19.64 -11.48 -4.80
CA MET A 445 20.01 -10.07 -4.61
C MET A 445 20.96 -9.88 -3.42
N ILE A 446 20.73 -10.61 -2.30
CA ILE A 446 21.61 -10.59 -1.13
C ILE A 446 23.00 -11.11 -1.49
N ALA A 447 23.08 -12.27 -2.15
CA ALA A 447 24.36 -12.89 -2.56
C ALA A 447 25.20 -11.94 -3.42
N ARG A 448 24.56 -11.16 -4.28
CA ARG A 448 25.21 -10.20 -5.17
C ARG A 448 25.42 -8.82 -4.56
N GLY A 449 24.88 -8.55 -3.37
CA GLY A 449 24.95 -7.26 -2.71
C GLY A 449 24.17 -6.16 -3.42
N SER A 450 23.03 -6.51 -4.03
CA SER A 450 22.19 -5.58 -4.79
C SER A 450 21.69 -4.42 -3.92
N PRO A 451 21.80 -3.16 -4.39
CA PRO A 451 21.27 -1.99 -3.70
C PRO A 451 19.76 -2.03 -3.46
N LEU A 452 19.00 -2.78 -4.25
CA LEU A 452 17.56 -2.97 -4.03
C LEU A 452 17.24 -3.59 -2.67
N ILE A 453 18.16 -4.37 -2.10
CA ILE A 453 18.01 -4.96 -0.76
C ILE A 453 18.89 -4.24 0.25
N THR A 454 20.17 -3.98 -0.06
CA THR A 454 21.10 -3.42 0.93
C THR A 454 20.78 -1.99 1.30
N ARG A 455 20.05 -1.26 0.43
CA ARG A 455 19.61 0.12 0.65
C ARG A 455 18.09 0.25 0.83
N LEU A 456 17.39 -0.87 0.98
CA LEU A 456 15.95 -0.85 1.24
C LEU A 456 15.65 -0.13 2.56
N GLY A 457 14.81 0.90 2.50
CA GLY A 457 14.50 1.72 3.67
C GLY A 457 15.49 2.87 3.93
N ASP A 458 16.57 2.97 3.16
CA ASP A 458 17.52 4.08 3.27
C ASP A 458 16.93 5.38 2.76
N ARG A 459 17.52 6.47 3.28
CA ARG A 459 17.37 7.80 2.70
C ARG A 459 18.31 8.00 1.53
N PRO A 460 17.98 8.92 0.62
CA PRO A 460 18.95 9.41 -0.35
C PRO A 460 20.21 9.93 0.36
N ALA A 461 21.39 9.52 -0.09
CA ALA A 461 22.67 9.99 0.42
C ALA A 461 22.95 11.46 0.04
N PHE A 462 22.29 11.93 -1.02
CA PHE A 462 22.34 13.31 -1.50
C PHE A 462 21.00 13.71 -2.15
N PRO A 463 20.68 15.00 -2.25
CA PRO A 463 19.43 15.46 -2.88
C PRO A 463 19.29 14.94 -4.31
N GLY A 464 18.12 14.34 -4.61
CA GLY A 464 17.79 13.81 -5.93
C GLY A 464 18.44 12.47 -6.28
N GLU A 465 19.02 11.74 -5.31
CA GLU A 465 19.47 10.36 -5.53
C GLU A 465 18.28 9.42 -5.75
N GLU A 466 18.40 8.59 -6.77
CA GLU A 466 17.49 7.49 -7.08
C GLU A 466 18.32 6.25 -7.47
N LEU A 467 17.82 5.07 -7.19
CA LEU A 467 18.35 3.85 -7.76
C LEU A 467 17.72 3.66 -9.14
N VAL A 468 18.55 3.62 -10.19
CA VAL A 468 18.09 3.32 -11.54
C VAL A 468 18.24 1.83 -11.80
N VAL A 469 17.14 1.16 -12.12
CA VAL A 469 17.09 -0.29 -12.32
C VAL A 469 16.78 -0.64 -13.78
N VAL A 470 17.22 -1.82 -14.22
CA VAL A 470 16.70 -2.46 -15.45
C VAL A 470 15.51 -3.32 -15.06
N PRO A 471 14.26 -2.84 -15.23
CA PRO A 471 13.07 -3.50 -14.67
C PRO A 471 12.61 -4.70 -15.48
N SER A 472 13.11 -4.90 -16.69
CA SER A 472 12.65 -5.88 -17.66
C SER A 472 13.85 -6.62 -18.28
N PRO A 473 13.70 -7.86 -18.73
CA PRO A 473 14.68 -8.49 -19.57
C PRO A 473 14.97 -7.66 -20.82
N PHE A 474 16.09 -7.94 -21.49
CA PHE A 474 16.35 -7.35 -22.79
C PHE A 474 15.18 -7.50 -23.75
N PHE A 475 14.90 -6.48 -24.53
CA PHE A 475 14.19 -6.70 -25.78
C PHE A 475 14.99 -7.66 -26.67
N PRO A 476 14.31 -8.65 -27.30
CA PRO A 476 14.98 -9.57 -28.22
C PRO A 476 15.62 -8.79 -29.37
N HIS A 477 16.94 -8.73 -29.39
CA HIS A 477 17.71 -8.04 -30.44
C HIS A 477 19.14 -8.57 -30.47
N LYS A 478 19.76 -8.59 -31.66
CA LYS A 478 21.16 -9.05 -31.87
C LYS A 478 22.21 -8.34 -30.99
N LEU A 479 21.95 -7.10 -30.57
CA LEU A 479 22.86 -6.36 -29.69
C LEU A 479 22.96 -6.99 -28.28
N ALA A 480 21.97 -7.75 -27.85
CA ALA A 480 21.97 -8.45 -26.57
C ALA A 480 22.65 -9.83 -26.62
N GLU A 481 23.06 -10.29 -27.81
CA GLU A 481 23.67 -11.60 -27.98
C GLU A 481 24.99 -11.70 -27.20
N GLY A 482 25.13 -12.77 -26.43
CA GLY A 482 26.31 -13.02 -25.61
C GLY A 482 26.28 -12.40 -24.22
N TYR A 483 25.37 -11.50 -23.92
CA TYR A 483 25.19 -10.96 -22.57
C TYR A 483 24.14 -11.71 -21.77
N ALA A 484 24.34 -11.82 -20.45
CA ALA A 484 23.27 -12.20 -19.51
C ALA A 484 22.26 -11.05 -19.39
N SER A 485 20.97 -11.39 -19.22
CA SER A 485 19.94 -10.35 -19.02
C SER A 485 20.18 -9.58 -17.70
N PRO A 486 20.26 -8.25 -17.72
CA PRO A 486 20.48 -7.43 -16.53
C PRO A 486 19.19 -7.16 -15.74
N PHE A 487 18.21 -8.03 -15.84
CA PHE A 487 16.95 -7.90 -15.11
C PHE A 487 17.18 -7.77 -13.61
N CYS A 488 16.56 -6.78 -12.97
CA CYS A 488 16.72 -6.41 -11.56
C CYS A 488 18.10 -5.84 -11.18
N GLU A 489 18.99 -5.58 -12.13
CA GLU A 489 20.27 -4.96 -11.84
C GLU A 489 20.14 -3.44 -11.71
N VAL A 490 20.83 -2.87 -10.72
CA VAL A 490 20.91 -1.42 -10.52
C VAL A 490 22.08 -0.86 -11.31
N VAL A 491 21.86 0.18 -12.09
CA VAL A 491 22.88 0.84 -12.90
C VAL A 491 23.79 1.67 -12.00
N LYS A 492 25.08 1.38 -12.03
CA LYS A 492 26.14 2.09 -11.30
C LYS A 492 26.69 3.26 -12.10
N ALA A 493 27.03 3.02 -13.36
CA ALA A 493 27.63 4.03 -14.22
C ALA A 493 27.30 3.78 -15.69
N VAL A 494 27.25 4.87 -16.47
CA VAL A 494 27.16 4.86 -17.94
C VAL A 494 28.34 5.66 -18.48
N ASN A 495 29.11 5.08 -19.40
CA ASN A 495 30.34 5.68 -19.96
C ASN A 495 31.31 6.18 -18.87
N GLY A 496 31.43 5.45 -17.77
CA GLY A 496 32.27 5.82 -16.62
C GLY A 496 31.70 6.95 -15.74
N THR A 497 30.58 7.57 -16.12
CA THR A 497 29.87 8.58 -15.30
C THR A 497 28.95 7.88 -14.30
N PRO A 498 29.14 8.04 -12.98
CA PRO A 498 28.25 7.49 -11.98
C PRO A 498 26.81 7.98 -12.16
N VAL A 499 25.84 7.07 -12.13
CA VAL A 499 24.41 7.38 -12.26
C VAL A 499 23.86 7.79 -10.91
N ARG A 500 23.27 8.99 -10.83
CA ARG A 500 22.63 9.53 -9.62
C ARG A 500 21.12 9.35 -9.61
N ASN A 501 20.51 9.38 -10.79
CA ASN A 501 19.07 9.23 -11.02
C ASN A 501 18.78 8.97 -12.50
N LEU A 502 17.53 8.70 -12.83
CA LEU A 502 17.12 8.40 -14.20
C LEU A 502 17.33 9.60 -15.14
N ALA A 503 17.06 10.82 -14.69
CA ALA A 503 17.25 12.03 -15.50
C ALA A 503 18.71 12.18 -15.95
N GLN A 504 19.67 12.04 -15.02
CA GLN A 504 21.09 12.11 -15.35
C GLN A 504 21.55 10.95 -16.26
N LEU A 505 21.03 9.72 -16.07
CA LEU A 505 21.31 8.62 -16.98
C LEU A 505 20.91 8.99 -18.41
N VAL A 506 19.72 9.56 -18.59
CA VAL A 506 19.21 10.02 -19.90
C VAL A 506 20.09 11.13 -20.47
N GLU A 507 20.57 12.08 -19.66
CA GLU A 507 21.51 13.13 -20.08
C GLU A 507 22.82 12.53 -20.59
N VAL A 508 23.41 11.58 -19.86
CA VAL A 508 24.65 10.91 -20.25
C VAL A 508 24.50 10.16 -21.57
N LEU A 509 23.35 9.50 -21.79
CA LEU A 509 23.06 8.80 -23.05
C LEU A 509 22.86 9.80 -24.22
N ARG A 510 22.13 10.89 -23.99
CA ARG A 510 21.89 11.96 -24.98
C ARG A 510 23.20 12.61 -25.44
N ASP A 511 24.05 12.94 -24.48
CA ASP A 511 25.29 13.71 -24.72
C ASP A 511 26.49 12.86 -25.06
N ALA A 512 26.32 11.52 -25.14
CA ALA A 512 27.39 10.58 -25.49
C ALA A 512 27.95 10.86 -26.90
N LYS A 513 29.25 11.14 -26.96
CA LYS A 513 29.98 11.43 -28.23
C LYS A 513 30.85 10.26 -28.72
N GLY A 514 31.10 9.27 -27.85
CA GLY A 514 31.97 8.12 -28.18
C GLY A 514 31.32 7.12 -29.15
N GLY A 515 32.11 6.22 -29.69
CA GLY A 515 31.63 5.14 -30.55
C GLY A 515 30.86 4.03 -29.82
N PHE A 516 31.02 3.96 -28.51
CA PHE A 516 30.42 2.93 -27.67
C PHE A 516 29.66 3.54 -26.50
N ILE A 517 28.66 2.80 -26.02
CA ILE A 517 27.96 3.00 -24.75
C ILE A 517 28.38 1.86 -23.83
N THR A 518 28.87 2.18 -22.64
CA THR A 518 29.17 1.21 -21.59
C THR A 518 28.19 1.35 -20.44
N VAL A 519 27.67 0.23 -19.96
CA VAL A 519 26.75 0.19 -18.78
C VAL A 519 27.37 -0.72 -17.74
N GLN A 520 27.54 -0.21 -16.54
CA GLN A 520 28.06 -0.94 -15.38
C GLN A 520 26.96 -1.03 -14.31
N PHE A 521 26.91 -2.18 -13.63
CA PHE A 521 25.91 -2.45 -12.60
C PHE A 521 26.53 -2.45 -11.21
N ASP A 522 25.72 -2.11 -10.22
CA ASP A 522 26.12 -2.03 -8.81
C ASP A 522 25.85 -3.35 -8.09
N ASN A 523 26.67 -4.35 -8.40
CA ASN A 523 26.65 -5.66 -7.76
C ASN A 523 28.05 -6.30 -7.82
N ARG A 524 28.24 -7.44 -7.13
CA ARG A 524 29.56 -8.08 -7.01
C ARG A 524 30.07 -8.72 -8.30
N ASP A 525 29.19 -9.22 -9.16
CA ASP A 525 29.53 -10.00 -10.35
C ASP A 525 28.86 -9.47 -11.62
N GLY A 526 28.50 -8.17 -11.64
CA GLY A 526 27.85 -7.54 -12.78
C GLY A 526 28.79 -7.45 -14.00
N GLU A 527 28.28 -7.92 -15.13
CA GLU A 527 28.97 -7.73 -16.40
C GLU A 527 28.97 -6.24 -16.77
N THR A 528 30.11 -5.74 -17.29
CA THR A 528 30.12 -4.46 -18.00
C THR A 528 29.64 -4.68 -19.42
N MET A 529 28.50 -4.09 -19.77
CA MET A 529 27.95 -4.18 -21.10
C MET A 529 28.50 -3.08 -22.00
N VAL A 530 28.88 -3.42 -23.21
CA VAL A 530 29.44 -2.50 -24.19
C VAL A 530 28.68 -2.63 -25.50
N PHE A 531 28.13 -1.54 -25.99
CA PHE A 531 27.31 -1.51 -27.19
C PHE A 531 27.82 -0.44 -28.16
N PRO A 532 27.84 -0.69 -29.48
CA PRO A 532 28.09 0.37 -30.46
C PRO A 532 26.98 1.42 -30.41
N ARG A 533 27.32 2.68 -30.12
CA ARG A 533 26.32 3.78 -29.93
C ARG A 533 25.39 3.94 -31.11
N ALA A 534 25.92 3.96 -32.34
CA ALA A 534 25.09 4.10 -33.53
C ALA A 534 24.08 2.96 -33.70
N ALA A 535 24.49 1.73 -33.34
CA ALA A 535 23.60 0.57 -33.38
C ALA A 535 22.52 0.62 -32.29
N MET A 536 22.85 1.13 -31.08
CA MET A 536 21.85 1.34 -30.02
C MET A 536 20.77 2.33 -30.44
N VAL A 537 21.16 3.46 -31.05
CA VAL A 537 20.20 4.47 -31.55
C VAL A 537 19.30 3.87 -32.63
N ALA A 538 19.85 3.19 -33.62
CA ALA A 538 19.07 2.56 -34.69
C ALA A 538 18.13 1.47 -34.15
N ALA A 539 18.62 0.61 -33.25
CA ALA A 539 17.85 -0.46 -32.64
C ALA A 539 16.69 0.06 -31.76
N THR A 540 16.80 1.27 -31.22
CA THR A 540 15.71 1.83 -30.40
C THR A 540 14.44 1.98 -31.20
N ASP A 541 14.49 2.57 -32.40
CA ASP A 541 13.32 2.79 -33.25
C ASP A 541 12.71 1.46 -33.74
N ASP A 542 13.56 0.49 -34.12
CA ASP A 542 13.14 -0.85 -34.51
C ASP A 542 12.41 -1.54 -33.34
N ILE A 543 12.98 -1.51 -32.13
CA ILE A 543 12.42 -2.13 -30.93
C ILE A 543 11.08 -1.50 -30.54
N LEU A 544 10.99 -0.17 -30.57
CA LEU A 544 9.73 0.51 -30.28
C LEU A 544 8.63 0.09 -31.26
N THR A 545 8.96 0.01 -32.54
CA THR A 545 8.03 -0.38 -33.60
C THR A 545 7.59 -1.82 -33.46
N ASP A 546 8.53 -2.77 -33.31
CA ASP A 546 8.29 -4.20 -33.24
C ASP A 546 7.45 -4.60 -32.01
N ASN A 547 7.58 -3.83 -30.90
CA ASN A 547 6.86 -4.09 -29.66
C ASN A 547 5.61 -3.19 -29.47
N GLY A 548 5.25 -2.37 -30.46
CA GLY A 548 4.09 -1.50 -30.40
C GLY A 548 4.18 -0.44 -29.29
N ILE A 549 5.40 0.00 -28.95
CA ILE A 549 5.65 0.98 -27.89
C ILE A 549 5.57 2.39 -28.48
N ARG A 550 4.64 3.21 -27.94
CA ARG A 550 4.38 4.55 -28.48
C ARG A 550 5.46 5.58 -28.14
N SER A 551 6.17 5.39 -27.05
CA SER A 551 7.06 6.40 -26.49
C SER A 551 8.33 5.76 -25.96
N GLN A 552 9.48 6.32 -26.32
CA GLN A 552 10.80 5.87 -25.85
C GLN A 552 10.98 6.04 -24.33
N GLY A 553 10.26 6.97 -23.72
CA GLY A 553 10.36 7.25 -22.30
C GLY A 553 9.09 7.88 -21.74
N SER A 554 9.03 7.95 -20.42
CA SER A 554 8.04 8.74 -19.70
C SER A 554 8.20 10.23 -20.00
N PRO A 555 7.16 11.08 -19.79
CA PRO A 555 7.21 12.49 -20.14
C PRO A 555 8.39 13.26 -19.52
N ASP A 556 8.75 12.96 -18.28
CA ASP A 556 9.90 13.54 -17.58
C ASP A 556 11.25 13.12 -18.19
N ALA A 557 11.42 11.84 -18.50
CA ALA A 557 12.62 11.34 -19.17
C ALA A 557 12.75 11.92 -20.60
N LEU A 558 11.65 12.04 -21.34
CA LEU A 558 11.64 12.65 -22.66
C LEU A 558 11.91 14.17 -22.62
N ALA A 559 11.48 14.87 -21.59
CA ALA A 559 11.82 16.27 -21.40
C ALA A 559 13.34 16.46 -21.31
N VAL A 560 14.04 15.57 -20.60
CA VAL A 560 15.50 15.55 -20.52
C VAL A 560 16.13 15.20 -21.86
N TRP A 561 15.64 14.14 -22.51
CA TRP A 561 16.18 13.66 -23.79
C TRP A 561 16.10 14.72 -24.89
N ASN A 562 14.98 15.44 -24.97
CA ASN A 562 14.72 16.46 -25.97
C ASN A 562 15.28 17.85 -25.61
N ALA A 563 15.81 18.03 -24.41
CA ALA A 563 16.48 19.27 -24.05
C ALA A 563 17.74 19.47 -24.89
N LYS A 564 18.04 20.74 -25.25
CA LYS A 564 19.28 21.03 -25.95
C LYS A 564 20.46 20.64 -25.07
N SER A 565 21.45 19.91 -25.64
CA SER A 565 22.70 19.63 -24.96
C SER A 565 23.29 20.93 -24.43
N SER A 566 23.66 20.96 -23.16
CA SER A 566 24.48 22.07 -22.65
C SER A 566 25.80 22.11 -23.44
N PRO A 567 26.25 23.28 -23.87
CA PRO A 567 27.44 23.45 -24.72
C PRO A 567 28.71 22.94 -24.04
#